data_d341c1698c5fdf7cace85a4f2f90e62e
#
_entry.id   d341c1698c5fdf7cace85a4f2f90e62e
#
_cell.length_a   1.000
_cell.length_b   1.000
_cell.length_c   1.000
_cell.angle_alpha   90.00
_cell.angle_beta   90.00
_cell.angle_gamma   90.00
#
_symmetry.space_group_name_H-M   'P 1'
#
loop_
_entity.id
_entity.type
_entity.pdbx_description
1 polymer ?
#
loop_
_entity_poly.entity_id
_entity_poly.type
_entity_poly.pdbx_seq_one_letter_code
_entity_poly.pdbx_strand_id
1 'polypeptide(L)'
;MSHQKNLEPEISDTQPDMELPEHGGQLLEQTESIGTTEPLGQPCDVSIVRTEEVASVWEEVYPILDRCHAYANGELETQDYFKMVENGDMQLWVATDEGVIFAAMLTEFVIYPRKKVMRIVAIAGEGMDRWMRFFPALEAAAVRVGCTGIEAFGRKGWLKVLKDWKCSYHVLTKDIKHRLQ
;
A
#
# COMPACT_ATOMS: atom_id res chain seq x y z
N MET A 1 -54.04 22.31 32.72
CA MET A 1 -53.94 21.76 31.33
C MET A 1 -52.95 22.64 30.60
N SER A 2 -51.69 22.24 30.63
CA SER A 2 -50.56 22.99 30.03
C SER A 2 -50.10 22.26 28.78
N HIS A 3 -50.22 22.90 27.63
CA HIS A 3 -49.70 22.41 26.37
C HIS A 3 -48.20 22.72 26.28
N GLN A 4 -47.39 21.69 26.29
CA GLN A 4 -45.98 21.78 25.95
C GLN A 4 -45.85 21.67 24.43
N LYS A 5 -45.35 22.75 23.78
CA LYS A 5 -44.94 22.76 22.39
C LYS A 5 -43.56 22.14 22.28
N ASN A 6 -43.46 21.03 21.57
CA ASN A 6 -42.20 20.49 21.12
C ASN A 6 -41.65 21.39 20.00
N LEU A 7 -40.47 21.95 20.22
CA LEU A 7 -39.65 22.62 19.21
C LEU A 7 -38.68 21.58 18.67
N GLU A 8 -38.89 21.17 17.44
CA GLU A 8 -37.88 20.42 16.65
C GLU A 8 -36.81 21.40 16.18
N PRO A 9 -35.52 21.06 16.24
CA PRO A 9 -34.50 21.93 15.68
C PRO A 9 -34.45 21.75 14.15
N GLU A 10 -34.61 22.86 13.43
CA GLU A 10 -34.34 22.97 12.01
C GLU A 10 -32.84 22.66 11.75
N ILE A 11 -32.57 21.59 11.04
CA ILE A 11 -31.25 21.28 10.52
C ILE A 11 -31.08 22.09 9.24
N SER A 12 -30.27 23.15 9.31
CA SER A 12 -29.83 23.91 8.15
C SER A 12 -28.88 23.07 7.31
N ASP A 13 -29.38 22.57 6.19
CA ASP A 13 -28.62 21.87 5.16
C ASP A 13 -27.87 22.92 4.30
N THR A 14 -26.71 23.33 4.78
CA THR A 14 -25.74 24.06 3.96
C THR A 14 -24.43 23.29 3.98
N GLN A 15 -24.35 22.25 3.14
CA GLN A 15 -23.08 21.68 2.78
C GLN A 15 -22.36 22.64 1.82
N PRO A 16 -21.13 23.04 2.12
CA PRO A 16 -20.29 23.68 1.11
C PRO A 16 -19.90 22.61 0.06
N ASP A 17 -20.12 22.94 -1.19
CA ASP A 17 -19.61 22.19 -2.33
C ASP A 17 -18.09 22.01 -2.18
N MET A 18 -17.70 20.83 -1.76
CA MET A 18 -16.32 20.44 -1.70
C MET A 18 -15.98 19.88 -3.07
N GLU A 19 -15.47 20.74 -3.96
CA GLU A 19 -14.85 20.30 -5.19
C GLU A 19 -13.73 19.30 -4.83
N LEU A 20 -13.93 18.07 -5.24
CA LEU A 20 -12.89 17.04 -5.18
C LEU A 20 -11.76 17.49 -6.11
N PRO A 21 -10.51 17.56 -5.64
CA PRO A 21 -9.40 17.83 -6.53
C PRO A 21 -9.34 16.71 -7.56
N GLU A 22 -9.37 17.08 -8.83
CA GLU A 22 -9.12 16.16 -9.94
C GLU A 22 -7.81 15.43 -9.67
N HIS A 23 -7.86 14.12 -9.67
CA HIS A 23 -6.71 13.26 -9.47
C HIS A 23 -5.76 13.43 -10.65
N GLY A 24 -4.92 14.45 -10.55
CA GLY A 24 -3.85 14.69 -11.49
C GLY A 24 -2.76 13.66 -11.31
N GLY A 25 -2.61 12.78 -12.29
CA GLY A 25 -1.45 11.91 -12.42
C GLY A 25 -0.15 12.67 -12.70
N GLN A 26 0.25 13.60 -11.83
CA GLN A 26 1.43 14.45 -12.04
C GLN A 26 2.47 14.38 -10.92
N LEU A 27 2.43 13.41 -10.01
CA LEU A 27 3.33 13.42 -8.84
C LEU A 27 4.51 12.43 -8.91
N LEU A 28 4.77 11.82 -10.06
CA LEU A 28 5.84 10.81 -10.17
C LEU A 28 7.00 11.18 -11.11
N GLU A 29 7.15 12.46 -11.49
CA GLU A 29 8.19 12.88 -12.45
C GLU A 29 9.60 13.11 -11.86
N GLN A 30 9.81 12.79 -10.58
CA GLN A 30 11.16 12.88 -9.99
C GLN A 30 11.51 11.55 -9.29
N THR A 31 11.84 10.54 -10.10
CA THR A 31 12.53 9.35 -9.63
C THR A 31 14.04 9.62 -9.55
N GLU A 32 14.46 10.33 -8.52
CA GLU A 32 15.84 10.24 -8.08
C GLU A 32 16.00 8.92 -7.33
N SER A 33 16.97 8.11 -7.73
CA SER A 33 17.38 6.91 -7.01
C SER A 33 17.74 7.31 -5.57
N ILE A 34 17.00 6.76 -4.61
CA ILE A 34 17.27 7.00 -3.19
C ILE A 34 18.44 6.10 -2.80
N GLY A 35 19.64 6.56 -3.08
CA GLY A 35 20.87 5.96 -2.55
C GLY A 35 20.92 6.17 -1.04
N THR A 36 20.75 5.09 -0.28
CA THR A 36 20.93 5.10 1.17
C THR A 36 22.37 4.69 1.46
N THR A 37 23.18 5.63 1.91
CA THR A 37 24.56 5.40 2.34
C THR A 37 24.58 5.00 3.81
N GLU A 38 24.70 3.71 4.11
CA GLU A 38 25.31 3.21 5.36
C GLU A 38 25.78 1.75 5.16
N PRO A 39 26.98 1.36 5.60
CA PRO A 39 27.65 0.13 5.18
C PRO A 39 27.45 -1.01 6.17
N LEU A 40 26.53 -1.91 5.88
CA LEU A 40 26.54 -3.29 6.43
C LEU A 40 25.87 -4.24 5.44
N GLY A 41 26.68 -4.93 4.67
CA GLY A 41 26.25 -5.91 3.67
C GLY A 41 26.15 -5.29 2.27
N GLN A 42 26.30 -6.12 1.24
CA GLN A 42 26.37 -5.72 -0.16
C GLN A 42 25.28 -4.70 -0.57
N PRO A 43 25.62 -3.75 -1.43
CA PRO A 43 24.68 -2.71 -1.85
C PRO A 43 23.49 -3.34 -2.57
N CYS A 44 22.32 -3.28 -1.96
CA CYS A 44 21.08 -3.56 -2.66
C CYS A 44 20.34 -2.22 -2.85
N ASP A 45 19.88 -2.00 -4.06
CA ASP A 45 19.11 -0.82 -4.41
C ASP A 45 17.61 -1.11 -4.23
N VAL A 46 16.91 -0.14 -3.65
CA VAL A 46 15.44 -0.16 -3.54
C VAL A 46 14.89 0.96 -4.39
N SER A 47 14.03 0.63 -5.34
CA SER A 47 13.44 1.61 -6.26
C SER A 47 11.96 1.36 -6.49
N ILE A 48 11.25 2.43 -6.87
CA ILE A 48 9.90 2.34 -7.41
C ILE A 48 10.02 2.16 -8.91
N VAL A 49 9.33 1.15 -9.44
CA VAL A 49 9.25 0.92 -10.89
C VAL A 49 8.25 1.92 -11.48
N ARG A 50 8.66 2.64 -12.50
CA ARG A 50 7.74 3.55 -13.21
C ARG A 50 6.66 2.74 -13.92
N THR A 51 5.46 3.29 -14.01
CA THR A 51 4.30 2.59 -14.58
C THR A 51 4.57 2.08 -16.00
N GLU A 52 5.25 2.87 -16.83
CA GLU A 52 5.63 2.49 -18.19
C GLU A 52 6.70 1.40 -18.27
N GLU A 53 7.42 1.12 -17.20
CA GLU A 53 8.46 0.09 -17.12
C GLU A 53 7.97 -1.23 -16.52
N VAL A 54 6.77 -1.24 -15.95
CA VAL A 54 6.22 -2.41 -15.24
C VAL A 54 6.22 -3.65 -16.13
N ALA A 55 5.78 -3.52 -17.38
CA ALA A 55 5.73 -4.65 -18.31
C ALA A 55 7.10 -5.28 -18.57
N SER A 56 8.18 -4.48 -18.56
CA SER A 56 9.54 -4.97 -18.83
C SER A 56 10.14 -5.77 -17.67
N VAL A 57 9.71 -5.54 -16.44
CA VAL A 57 10.22 -6.23 -15.24
C VAL A 57 9.25 -7.29 -14.72
N TRP A 58 8.05 -7.37 -15.29
CA TRP A 58 6.98 -8.20 -14.74
C TRP A 58 7.28 -9.69 -14.72
N GLU A 59 7.98 -10.20 -15.72
CA GLU A 59 8.36 -11.63 -15.78
C GLU A 59 9.27 -12.01 -14.60
N GLU A 60 10.12 -11.10 -14.13
CA GLU A 60 10.98 -11.32 -12.95
C GLU A 60 10.22 -11.14 -11.64
N VAL A 61 9.30 -10.17 -11.59
CA VAL A 61 8.53 -9.83 -10.40
C VAL A 61 7.41 -10.82 -10.12
N TYR A 62 6.76 -11.33 -11.17
CA TYR A 62 5.63 -12.25 -11.06
C TYR A 62 5.87 -13.42 -10.09
N PRO A 63 6.93 -14.23 -10.27
CA PRO A 63 7.17 -15.39 -9.40
C PRO A 63 7.49 -15.00 -7.95
N ILE A 64 7.95 -13.77 -7.72
CA ILE A 64 8.21 -13.26 -6.37
C ILE A 64 6.88 -12.95 -5.69
N LEU A 65 6.01 -12.17 -6.34
CA LEU A 65 4.72 -11.76 -5.80
C LEU A 65 3.73 -12.92 -5.70
N ASP A 66 3.82 -13.90 -6.60
CA ASP A 66 2.97 -15.08 -6.59
C ASP A 66 3.09 -15.89 -5.29
N ARG A 67 4.22 -15.80 -4.60
CA ARG A 67 4.41 -16.39 -3.26
C ARG A 67 3.46 -15.79 -2.20
N CYS A 68 2.93 -14.59 -2.43
CA CYS A 68 1.97 -13.96 -1.53
C CYS A 68 0.62 -14.67 -1.54
N HIS A 69 0.24 -15.34 -2.64
CA HIS A 69 -1.03 -16.05 -2.77
C HIS A 69 -1.25 -17.13 -1.73
N ALA A 70 -0.20 -17.80 -1.28
CA ALA A 70 -0.28 -18.80 -0.21
C ALA A 70 -0.87 -18.21 1.10
N TYR A 71 -0.96 -16.90 1.20
CA TYR A 71 -1.40 -16.17 2.39
C TYR A 71 -2.56 -15.20 2.11
N ALA A 72 -2.99 -15.09 0.86
CA ALA A 72 -4.16 -14.33 0.45
C ALA A 72 -5.44 -15.14 0.72
N ASN A 73 -6.56 -14.43 0.89
CA ASN A 73 -7.87 -15.06 1.08
C ASN A 73 -8.67 -15.14 -0.24
N GLY A 74 -7.99 -15.00 -1.38
CA GLY A 74 -8.59 -15.03 -2.71
C GLY A 74 -9.16 -13.69 -3.18
N GLU A 75 -8.74 -12.59 -2.57
CA GLU A 75 -9.17 -11.25 -2.97
C GLU A 75 -8.61 -10.83 -4.32
N LEU A 76 -7.34 -11.18 -4.58
CA LEU A 76 -6.59 -10.79 -5.79
C LEU A 76 -5.71 -11.96 -6.26
N GLU A 77 -5.52 -12.04 -7.56
CA GLU A 77 -4.51 -12.89 -8.20
C GLU A 77 -3.30 -12.04 -8.61
N THR A 78 -2.14 -12.68 -8.85
CA THR A 78 -0.92 -11.95 -9.24
C THR A 78 -1.11 -11.13 -10.52
N GLN A 79 -1.96 -11.62 -11.44
CA GLN A 79 -2.28 -10.89 -12.66
C GLN A 79 -3.14 -9.62 -12.43
N ASP A 80 -3.90 -9.59 -11.33
CA ASP A 80 -4.66 -8.38 -10.97
C ASP A 80 -3.71 -7.30 -10.48
N TYR A 81 -2.66 -7.65 -9.75
CA TYR A 81 -1.60 -6.72 -9.36
C TYR A 81 -0.96 -6.02 -10.56
N PHE A 82 -0.67 -6.77 -11.63
CA PHE A 82 -0.12 -6.18 -12.86
C PHE A 82 -1.01 -5.05 -13.36
N LYS A 83 -2.31 -5.32 -13.54
CA LYS A 83 -3.27 -4.33 -14.04
C LYS A 83 -3.38 -3.12 -13.11
N MET A 84 -3.37 -3.34 -11.80
CA MET A 84 -3.49 -2.25 -10.82
C MET A 84 -2.24 -1.36 -10.82
N VAL A 85 -1.05 -1.93 -11.03
CA VAL A 85 0.18 -1.13 -11.18
C VAL A 85 0.20 -0.41 -12.52
N GLU A 86 -0.18 -1.08 -13.59
CA GLU A 86 -0.25 -0.50 -14.95
C GLU A 86 -1.25 0.66 -15.02
N ASN A 87 -2.35 0.60 -14.28
CA ASN A 87 -3.33 1.67 -14.16
C ASN A 87 -2.90 2.80 -13.20
N GLY A 88 -1.83 2.62 -12.42
CA GLY A 88 -1.38 3.57 -11.41
C GLY A 88 -2.14 3.50 -10.08
N ASP A 89 -3.00 2.49 -9.91
CA ASP A 89 -3.74 2.25 -8.65
C ASP A 89 -2.81 1.77 -7.53
N MET A 90 -1.71 1.08 -7.91
CA MET A 90 -0.68 0.60 -7.01
C MET A 90 0.71 1.03 -7.46
N GLN A 91 1.67 1.04 -6.53
CA GLN A 91 3.09 1.26 -6.81
C GLN A 91 3.84 -0.06 -6.64
N LEU A 92 4.65 -0.41 -7.64
CA LEU A 92 5.57 -1.54 -7.59
C LEU A 92 6.94 -1.06 -7.11
N TRP A 93 7.45 -1.69 -6.09
CA TRP A 93 8.80 -1.51 -5.56
C TRP A 93 9.60 -2.78 -5.79
N VAL A 94 10.85 -2.62 -6.14
CA VAL A 94 11.78 -3.75 -6.29
C VAL A 94 13.05 -3.49 -5.48
N ALA A 95 13.63 -4.57 -4.96
CA ALA A 95 14.97 -4.57 -4.42
C ALA A 95 15.86 -5.40 -5.35
N THR A 96 16.96 -4.80 -5.78
CA THR A 96 17.91 -5.41 -6.68
C THR A 96 19.28 -5.58 -6.04
N ASP A 97 19.99 -6.59 -6.45
CA ASP A 97 21.38 -6.85 -6.10
C ASP A 97 22.10 -7.26 -7.38
N GLU A 98 23.15 -6.50 -7.75
CA GLU A 98 23.86 -6.67 -9.02
C GLU A 98 22.92 -6.72 -10.25
N GLY A 99 21.84 -5.94 -10.21
CA GLY A 99 20.84 -5.86 -11.28
C GLY A 99 19.79 -6.99 -11.29
N VAL A 100 19.84 -7.91 -10.33
CA VAL A 100 18.86 -9.00 -10.19
C VAL A 100 17.80 -8.64 -9.16
N ILE A 101 16.54 -8.74 -9.52
CA ILE A 101 15.42 -8.51 -8.60
C ILE A 101 15.29 -9.70 -7.65
N PHE A 102 15.44 -9.49 -6.35
CA PHE A 102 15.31 -10.53 -5.34
C PHE A 102 14.12 -10.33 -4.38
N ALA A 103 13.52 -9.16 -4.40
CA ALA A 103 12.32 -8.87 -3.63
C ALA A 103 11.44 -7.84 -4.33
N ALA A 104 10.13 -7.95 -4.11
CA ALA A 104 9.13 -7.03 -4.63
C ALA A 104 8.09 -6.69 -3.56
N MET A 105 7.57 -5.46 -3.62
CA MET A 105 6.52 -4.98 -2.74
C MET A 105 5.51 -4.17 -3.56
N LEU A 106 4.24 -4.28 -3.19
CA LEU A 106 3.16 -3.47 -3.74
C LEU A 106 2.58 -2.57 -2.65
N THR A 107 2.38 -1.32 -3.00
CA THR A 107 1.73 -0.34 -2.12
C THR A 107 0.58 0.35 -2.84
N GLU A 108 -0.37 0.85 -2.05
CA GLU A 108 -1.44 1.72 -2.51
C GLU A 108 -1.61 2.91 -1.55
N PHE A 109 -2.28 3.97 -2.00
CA PHE A 109 -2.67 5.06 -1.12
C PHE A 109 -4.10 4.89 -0.64
N VAL A 110 -4.28 4.95 0.68
CA VAL A 110 -5.61 4.97 1.29
C VAL A 110 -5.87 6.35 1.86
N ILE A 111 -6.93 6.97 1.37
CA ILE A 111 -7.34 8.31 1.78
C ILE A 111 -8.53 8.17 2.71
N TYR A 112 -8.32 8.48 3.99
CA TYR A 112 -9.37 8.63 4.98
C TYR A 112 -9.72 10.12 5.14
N PRO A 113 -10.89 10.49 5.65
CA PRO A 113 -11.27 11.89 5.80
C PRO A 113 -10.26 12.75 6.59
N ARG A 114 -9.45 12.13 7.45
CA ARG A 114 -8.52 12.86 8.34
C ARG A 114 -7.06 12.43 8.21
N LYS A 115 -6.75 11.47 7.33
CA LYS A 115 -5.39 10.99 7.13
C LYS A 115 -5.24 10.33 5.77
N LYS A 116 -4.04 10.43 5.22
CA LYS A 116 -3.58 9.65 4.07
C LYS A 116 -2.54 8.65 4.58
N VAL A 117 -2.65 7.41 4.19
CA VAL A 117 -1.68 6.37 4.55
C VAL A 117 -1.21 5.63 3.31
N MET A 118 0.00 5.12 3.36
CA MET A 118 0.51 4.19 2.37
C MET A 118 0.29 2.78 2.89
N ARG A 119 -0.43 1.96 2.14
CA ARG A 119 -0.73 0.57 2.53
C ARG A 119 0.16 -0.39 1.77
N ILE A 120 0.84 -1.27 2.49
CA ILE A 120 1.52 -2.42 1.90
C ILE A 120 0.45 -3.48 1.60
N VAL A 121 0.28 -3.80 0.33
CA VAL A 121 -0.67 -4.80 -0.16
C VAL A 121 -0.04 -6.18 -0.20
N ALA A 122 1.16 -6.26 -0.76
CA ALA A 122 1.93 -7.50 -0.87
C ALA A 122 3.42 -7.21 -0.72
N ILE A 123 4.14 -8.13 -0.13
CA ILE A 123 5.60 -8.09 -0.04
C ILE A 123 6.16 -9.51 0.02
N ALA A 124 7.09 -9.81 -0.86
CA ALA A 124 7.80 -11.09 -0.89
C ALA A 124 9.23 -10.89 -1.39
N GLY A 125 10.09 -11.86 -1.07
CA GLY A 125 11.48 -11.85 -1.49
C GLY A 125 12.32 -12.88 -0.77
N GLU A 126 13.58 -12.93 -1.14
CA GLU A 126 14.58 -13.81 -0.53
C GLU A 126 15.40 -13.04 0.50
N GLY A 127 15.71 -13.72 1.63
CA GLY A 127 16.49 -13.12 2.71
C GLY A 127 15.80 -11.93 3.37
N MET A 128 14.98 -12.21 4.40
CA MET A 128 14.20 -11.18 5.08
C MET A 128 15.05 -9.99 5.52
N ASP A 129 16.24 -10.22 6.04
CA ASP A 129 17.14 -9.16 6.49
C ASP A 129 17.56 -8.21 5.36
N ARG A 130 17.59 -8.71 4.13
CA ARG A 130 17.93 -7.93 2.95
C ARG A 130 16.79 -7.00 2.56
N TRP A 131 15.57 -7.51 2.40
CA TRP A 131 14.44 -6.71 1.94
C TRP A 131 13.78 -5.87 3.05
N MET A 132 14.14 -6.05 4.32
CA MET A 132 13.77 -5.10 5.38
C MET A 132 14.24 -3.67 5.10
N ARG A 133 15.20 -3.49 4.20
CA ARG A 133 15.64 -2.17 3.71
C ARG A 133 14.58 -1.40 2.92
N PHE A 134 13.50 -2.07 2.48
CA PHE A 134 12.36 -1.36 1.90
C PHE A 134 11.74 -0.34 2.87
N PHE A 135 11.72 -0.65 4.18
CA PHE A 135 10.97 0.16 5.13
C PHE A 135 11.48 1.59 5.27
N PRO A 136 12.78 1.87 5.41
CA PRO A 136 13.28 3.24 5.42
C PRO A 136 12.98 4.00 4.12
N ALA A 137 13.11 3.35 2.97
CA ALA A 137 12.79 3.96 1.67
C ALA A 137 11.27 4.23 1.55
N LEU A 138 10.46 3.29 2.00
CA LEU A 138 9.00 3.43 2.03
C LEU A 138 8.57 4.58 2.94
N GLU A 139 9.14 4.69 4.15
CA GLU A 139 8.86 5.78 5.09
C GLU A 139 9.22 7.14 4.50
N ALA A 140 10.40 7.26 3.91
CA ALA A 140 10.84 8.49 3.26
C ALA A 140 9.91 8.88 2.09
N ALA A 141 9.47 7.92 1.29
CA ALA A 141 8.52 8.16 0.20
C ALA A 141 7.13 8.54 0.73
N ALA A 142 6.64 7.86 1.76
CA ALA A 142 5.36 8.15 2.38
C ALA A 142 5.30 9.60 2.91
N VAL A 143 6.37 10.05 3.57
CA VAL A 143 6.49 11.44 4.04
C VAL A 143 6.44 12.43 2.87
N ARG A 144 7.18 12.17 1.79
CA ARG A 144 7.22 13.06 0.61
C ARG A 144 5.86 13.27 -0.03
N VAL A 145 5.02 12.23 -0.05
CA VAL A 145 3.68 12.30 -0.64
C VAL A 145 2.59 12.68 0.36
N GLY A 146 2.97 13.14 1.56
CA GLY A 146 2.04 13.62 2.58
C GLY A 146 1.26 12.53 3.31
N CYS A 147 1.74 11.30 3.32
CA CYS A 147 1.17 10.27 4.17
C CYS A 147 1.52 10.52 5.64
N THR A 148 0.58 10.25 6.53
CA THR A 148 0.74 10.37 7.98
C THR A 148 1.03 9.04 8.66
N GLY A 149 1.10 7.95 7.89
CA GLY A 149 1.42 6.62 8.38
C GLY A 149 1.49 5.59 7.28
N ILE A 150 1.95 4.42 7.66
CA ILE A 150 1.99 3.22 6.83
C ILE A 150 1.13 2.16 7.51
N GLU A 151 0.38 1.38 6.74
CA GLU A 151 -0.41 0.27 7.25
C GLU A 151 -0.21 -0.98 6.39
N ALA A 152 -0.49 -2.15 6.96
CA ALA A 152 -0.45 -3.41 6.25
C ALA A 152 -1.45 -4.40 6.85
N PHE A 153 -2.04 -5.25 6.03
CA PHE A 153 -2.75 -6.44 6.47
C PHE A 153 -1.75 -7.60 6.58
N GLY A 154 -1.30 -7.86 7.78
CA GLY A 154 -0.21 -8.80 8.01
C GLY A 154 -0.54 -9.90 9.02
N ARG A 155 0.15 -11.03 8.90
CA ARG A 155 0.09 -12.10 9.89
C ARG A 155 0.73 -11.66 11.20
N LYS A 156 0.30 -12.22 12.34
CA LYS A 156 0.88 -11.92 13.68
C LYS A 156 2.41 -12.05 13.73
N GLY A 157 3.00 -12.89 12.88
CA GLY A 157 4.44 -13.07 12.80
C GLY A 157 5.21 -11.79 12.45
N TRP A 158 4.60 -10.88 11.70
CA TRP A 158 5.20 -9.60 11.33
C TRP A 158 5.52 -8.71 12.53
N LEU A 159 4.73 -8.74 13.59
CA LEU A 159 4.98 -7.97 14.81
C LEU A 159 6.27 -8.39 15.53
N LYS A 160 6.83 -9.57 15.22
CA LYS A 160 8.13 -9.99 15.74
C LYS A 160 9.30 -9.28 15.05
N VAL A 161 9.08 -8.83 13.83
CA VAL A 161 10.08 -8.21 12.97
C VAL A 161 9.93 -6.69 12.97
N LEU A 162 8.70 -6.22 12.78
CA LEU A 162 8.34 -4.80 12.76
C LEU A 162 8.11 -4.29 14.18
N LYS A 163 9.21 -3.97 14.90
CA LYS A 163 9.18 -3.66 16.34
C LYS A 163 8.42 -2.38 16.67
N ASP A 164 8.44 -1.39 15.76
CA ASP A 164 7.79 -0.09 15.96
C ASP A 164 6.35 -0.05 15.45
N TRP A 165 5.87 -1.18 14.92
CA TRP A 165 4.52 -1.29 14.41
C TRP A 165 3.53 -1.74 15.48
N LYS A 166 2.30 -1.24 15.38
CA LYS A 166 1.21 -1.58 16.31
C LYS A 166 0.12 -2.33 15.56
N CYS A 167 -0.37 -3.41 16.13
CA CYS A 167 -1.58 -4.07 15.66
C CYS A 167 -2.80 -3.39 16.33
N SER A 168 -3.50 -2.56 15.57
CA SER A 168 -4.64 -1.78 16.08
C SER A 168 -6.00 -2.43 15.78
N TYR A 169 -6.06 -3.29 14.75
CA TYR A 169 -7.30 -3.91 14.28
C TYR A 169 -7.11 -5.38 13.94
N HIS A 170 -8.22 -6.10 13.94
CA HIS A 170 -8.35 -7.43 13.36
C HIS A 170 -9.37 -7.36 12.23
N VAL A 171 -9.08 -7.97 11.10
CA VAL A 171 -10.05 -8.14 10.02
C VAL A 171 -10.95 -9.32 10.38
N LEU A 172 -12.25 -9.08 10.42
CA LEU A 172 -13.27 -10.11 10.60
C LEU A 172 -13.97 -10.34 9.26
N THR A 173 -13.98 -11.58 8.79
CA THR A 173 -14.60 -11.95 7.52
C THR A 173 -15.71 -12.95 7.74
N LYS A 174 -16.73 -12.93 6.87
CA LYS A 174 -17.84 -13.88 6.88
C LYS A 174 -18.25 -14.19 5.44
N ASP A 175 -18.16 -15.44 5.05
CA ASP A 175 -18.63 -15.88 3.74
C ASP A 175 -20.16 -15.82 3.67
N ILE A 176 -20.66 -15.21 2.62
CA ILE A 176 -22.09 -15.17 2.31
C ILE A 176 -22.40 -16.28 1.32
N LYS A 177 -23.07 -17.32 1.79
CA LYS A 177 -23.58 -18.38 0.92
C LYS A 177 -24.81 -17.87 0.17
N HIS A 178 -24.69 -17.62 -1.13
CA HIS A 178 -25.86 -17.42 -1.97
C HIS A 178 -26.63 -18.74 -2.04
N ARG A 179 -27.81 -18.80 -1.43
CA ARG A 179 -28.78 -19.83 -1.78
C ARG A 179 -29.33 -19.47 -3.16
N LEU A 180 -28.85 -20.14 -4.19
CA LEU A 180 -29.54 -20.16 -5.47
C LEU A 180 -30.91 -20.81 -5.20
N GLN A 181 -31.98 -20.01 -5.33
CA GLN A 181 -33.36 -20.50 -5.37
C GLN A 181 -33.65 -21.07 -6.75
#